data_bffce5f9e2592d06ddbccd58f8cd5bde
#
_entry.id   bffce5f9e2592d06ddbccd58f8cd5bde
#
_cell.length_a   1.000
_cell.length_b   1.000
_cell.length_c   1.000
_cell.angle_alpha   90.00
_cell.angle_beta   90.00
_cell.angle_gamma   90.00
#
_symmetry.space_group_name_H-M   'P 1'
#
loop_
_entity.id
_entity.type
_entity.pdbx_description
1 polymer ?
#
loop_
_entity_poly.entity_id
_entity_poly.type
_entity_poly.pdbx_seq_one_letter_code
_entity_poly.pdbx_strand_id
1 'polypeptide(L)'
;GSEMCIRDRFSVSVLKLTTQDVLIVFVIVQFVAFLGAVIAGRVAKSIGPKKTVLGCIVLFFLAGNGGAFLPEQQLLPVIGLGTIIGLGMGGIQALSRSMYAMMIPDNAQSEFMGFFSVISKFAAMWGPLIYAGVSQSTGSGRNSLQVISIVFVIGFILLTRTDPETLRITPEEWEAS
;
A
#
# COMPACT_ATOMS: atom_id res chain seq x y z
N GLY A 1 21.37 -1.87 5.38
CA GLY A 1 21.76 -0.62 4.78
C GLY A 1 21.20 -0.27 3.41
N SER A 2 20.66 -1.20 2.61
CA SER A 2 20.29 -0.90 1.21
C SER A 2 18.86 -0.36 1.01
N GLU A 3 17.95 -0.65 1.93
CA GLU A 3 16.55 -0.20 1.79
C GLU A 3 16.37 1.30 2.11
N MET A 4 17.21 1.85 2.97
CA MET A 4 17.20 3.27 3.32
C MET A 4 17.70 4.14 2.14
N CYS A 5 18.62 3.63 1.32
CA CYS A 5 19.18 4.37 0.19
C CYS A 5 18.20 4.64 -0.96
N ILE A 6 17.22 3.78 -1.22
CA ILE A 6 16.28 3.97 -2.34
C ILE A 6 15.24 5.02 -1.99
N ARG A 7 14.73 5.02 -0.76
CA ARG A 7 13.79 6.02 -0.26
C ARG A 7 14.44 7.42 -0.14
N ASP A 8 15.68 7.47 0.36
CA ASP A 8 16.46 8.71 0.44
C ASP A 8 16.76 9.27 -0.95
N ARG A 9 17.08 8.43 -1.93
CA ARG A 9 17.35 8.90 -3.29
C ARG A 9 16.14 9.53 -3.95
N PHE A 10 14.92 9.00 -3.76
CA PHE A 10 13.73 9.63 -4.32
C PHE A 10 13.45 10.99 -3.68
N SER A 11 13.46 11.06 -2.35
CA SER A 11 13.16 12.31 -1.64
C SER A 11 14.24 13.38 -1.84
N VAL A 12 15.51 12.97 -1.88
CA VAL A 12 16.63 13.89 -2.07
C VAL A 12 16.83 14.25 -3.55
N SER A 13 16.67 13.31 -4.49
CA SER A 13 16.92 13.56 -5.90
C SER A 13 15.75 14.24 -6.64
N VAL A 14 14.51 13.96 -6.25
CA VAL A 14 13.32 14.50 -6.94
C VAL A 14 12.76 15.72 -6.22
N LEU A 15 12.72 15.71 -4.88
CA LEU A 15 12.16 16.81 -4.08
C LEU A 15 13.19 17.74 -3.47
N LYS A 16 14.49 17.40 -3.56
CA LYS A 16 15.63 18.18 -2.97
C LYS A 16 15.43 18.50 -1.48
N LEU A 17 14.81 17.59 -0.73
CA LEU A 17 14.59 17.73 0.70
C LEU A 17 15.84 17.28 1.48
N THR A 18 16.05 17.87 2.65
CA THR A 18 17.10 17.45 3.57
C THR A 18 16.77 16.09 4.18
N THR A 19 17.77 15.26 4.47
CA THR A 19 17.57 13.95 5.11
C THR A 19 16.76 14.05 6.41
N GLN A 20 16.90 15.12 7.17
CA GLN A 20 16.12 15.38 8.38
C GLN A 20 14.63 15.57 8.07
N ASP A 21 14.30 16.32 7.01
CA ASP A 21 12.91 16.54 6.58
C ASP A 21 12.24 15.23 6.17
N VAL A 22 12.98 14.37 5.47
CA VAL A 22 12.52 13.04 5.07
C VAL A 22 12.20 12.16 6.29
N LEU A 23 13.05 12.18 7.31
CA LEU A 23 12.81 11.43 8.55
C LEU A 23 11.57 11.94 9.30
N ILE A 24 11.38 13.26 9.38
CA ILE A 24 10.21 13.86 10.02
C ILE A 24 8.94 13.45 9.29
N VAL A 25 8.92 13.57 7.96
CA VAL A 25 7.77 13.14 7.12
C VAL A 25 7.49 11.65 7.32
N PHE A 26 8.53 10.83 7.39
CA PHE A 26 8.38 9.39 7.61
C PHE A 26 7.70 9.08 8.95
N VAL A 27 8.13 9.73 10.05
CA VAL A 27 7.52 9.55 11.37
C VAL A 27 6.05 9.99 11.35
N ILE A 28 5.76 11.14 10.75
CA ILE A 28 4.37 11.63 10.61
C ILE A 28 3.51 10.61 9.84
N VAL A 29 4.01 10.10 8.72
CA VAL A 29 3.29 9.10 7.90
C VAL A 29 2.99 7.84 8.70
N GLN A 30 3.88 7.38 9.57
CA GLN A 30 3.67 6.21 10.41
C GLN A 30 2.56 6.42 11.45
N PHE A 31 2.52 7.58 12.10
CA PHE A 31 1.43 7.93 13.02
C PHE A 31 0.09 8.04 12.29
N VAL A 32 0.10 8.68 11.14
CA VAL A 32 -1.10 8.81 10.29
C VAL A 32 -1.57 7.45 9.79
N ALA A 33 -0.65 6.52 9.44
CA ALA A 33 -0.99 5.16 9.03
C ALA A 33 -1.70 4.38 10.16
N PHE A 34 -1.27 4.57 11.41
CA PHE A 34 -1.98 3.99 12.56
C PHE A 34 -3.43 4.51 12.65
N LEU A 35 -3.61 5.83 12.55
CA LEU A 35 -4.96 6.42 12.54
C LEU A 35 -5.77 5.92 11.33
N GLY A 36 -5.14 5.81 10.16
CA GLY A 36 -5.74 5.27 8.95
C GLY A 36 -6.27 3.86 9.13
N ALA A 37 -5.51 2.98 9.79
CA ALA A 37 -5.95 1.62 10.11
C ALA A 37 -7.19 1.60 11.00
N VAL A 38 -7.24 2.47 12.03
CA VAL A 38 -8.39 2.57 12.94
C VAL A 38 -9.63 3.11 12.21
N ILE A 39 -9.47 4.15 11.41
CA ILE A 39 -10.56 4.75 10.62
C ILE A 39 -11.08 3.74 9.60
N ALA A 40 -10.19 3.11 8.83
CA ALA A 40 -10.56 2.11 7.84
C ALA A 40 -11.27 0.90 8.48
N GLY A 41 -10.86 0.47 9.67
CA GLY A 41 -11.55 -0.58 10.42
C GLY A 41 -12.98 -0.19 10.82
N ARG A 42 -13.21 1.08 11.21
CA ARG A 42 -14.58 1.59 11.49
C ARG A 42 -15.43 1.69 10.23
N VAL A 43 -14.87 2.22 9.15
CA VAL A 43 -15.54 2.35 7.85
C VAL A 43 -15.89 0.98 7.28
N ALA A 44 -15.00 -0.01 7.41
CA ALA A 44 -15.23 -1.37 6.96
C ALA A 44 -16.39 -2.07 7.67
N LYS A 45 -16.68 -1.70 8.93
CA LYS A 45 -17.88 -2.21 9.64
C LYS A 45 -19.19 -1.68 9.07
N SER A 46 -19.18 -0.49 8.45
CA SER A 46 -20.41 0.13 7.92
C SER A 46 -20.65 -0.18 6.45
N ILE A 47 -19.63 -0.16 5.60
CA ILE A 47 -19.76 -0.33 4.14
C ILE A 47 -19.12 -1.61 3.60
N GLY A 48 -18.50 -2.40 4.48
CA GLY A 48 -17.83 -3.66 4.15
C GLY A 48 -16.33 -3.49 3.87
N PRO A 49 -15.52 -4.54 4.16
CA PRO A 49 -14.07 -4.47 4.04
C PRO A 49 -13.60 -4.31 2.58
N LYS A 50 -14.22 -5.02 1.61
CA LYS A 50 -13.88 -4.95 0.19
C LYS A 50 -14.00 -3.51 -0.35
N LYS A 51 -15.13 -2.85 -0.11
CA LYS A 51 -15.37 -1.48 -0.58
C LYS A 51 -14.41 -0.48 0.07
N THR A 52 -14.07 -0.68 1.34
CA THR A 52 -13.11 0.17 2.05
C THR A 52 -11.70 0.03 1.48
N VAL A 53 -11.25 -1.19 1.17
CA VAL A 53 -9.96 -1.42 0.52
C VAL A 53 -9.91 -0.78 -0.87
N LEU A 54 -10.98 -0.91 -1.67
CA LEU A 54 -11.08 -0.24 -2.96
C LEU A 54 -10.98 1.28 -2.83
N GLY A 55 -11.63 1.89 -1.83
CA GLY A 55 -11.50 3.30 -1.52
C GLY A 55 -10.06 3.71 -1.16
N CYS A 56 -9.36 2.89 -0.37
CA CYS A 56 -7.95 3.13 -0.06
C CYS A 56 -7.04 3.03 -1.29
N ILE A 57 -7.31 2.09 -2.24
CA ILE A 57 -6.54 1.99 -3.49
C ILE A 57 -6.74 3.25 -4.34
N VAL A 58 -7.97 3.78 -4.42
CA VAL A 58 -8.24 5.05 -5.11
C VAL A 58 -7.47 6.21 -4.47
N LEU A 59 -7.42 6.29 -3.15
CA LEU A 59 -6.60 7.30 -2.45
C LEU A 59 -5.12 7.17 -2.82
N PHE A 60 -4.58 5.96 -2.90
CA PHE A 60 -3.20 5.72 -3.34
C PHE A 60 -2.97 6.15 -4.78
N PHE A 61 -3.90 5.83 -5.67
CA PHE A 61 -3.81 6.22 -7.08
C PHE A 61 -3.79 7.76 -7.22
N LEU A 62 -4.68 8.45 -6.51
CA LEU A 62 -4.73 9.92 -6.50
C LEU A 62 -3.45 10.53 -5.91
N ALA A 63 -2.95 9.97 -4.81
CA ALA A 63 -1.72 10.42 -4.19
C ALA A 63 -0.49 10.18 -5.08
N GLY A 64 -0.41 9.01 -5.74
CA GLY A 64 0.68 8.70 -6.67
C GLY A 64 0.74 9.67 -7.85
N ASN A 65 -0.41 9.97 -8.45
CA ASN A 65 -0.49 10.96 -9.53
C ASN A 65 -0.27 12.39 -8.99
N GLY A 66 -0.83 12.74 -7.83
CA GLY A 66 -0.61 14.04 -7.19
C GLY A 66 0.86 14.31 -6.91
N GLY A 67 1.61 13.29 -6.49
CA GLY A 67 3.06 13.38 -6.26
C GLY A 67 3.88 13.76 -7.49
N ALA A 68 3.40 13.42 -8.69
CA ALA A 68 4.05 13.79 -9.94
C ALA A 68 3.96 15.30 -10.25
N PHE A 69 2.98 16.00 -9.70
CA PHE A 69 2.73 17.43 -9.90
C PHE A 69 3.24 18.30 -8.75
N LEU A 70 3.84 17.73 -7.69
CA LEU A 70 4.35 18.50 -6.56
C LEU A 70 5.49 19.45 -6.98
N PRO A 71 5.46 20.71 -6.51
CA PRO A 71 6.56 21.63 -6.69
C PRO A 71 7.77 21.18 -5.86
N GLU A 72 8.97 21.41 -6.41
CA GLU A 72 10.24 21.11 -5.74
C GLU A 72 10.43 22.02 -4.50
N GLN A 73 11.07 21.50 -3.47
CA GLN A 73 11.49 22.24 -2.26
C GLN A 73 10.36 22.78 -1.34
N GLN A 74 9.13 22.34 -1.49
CA GLN A 74 8.04 22.72 -0.58
C GLN A 74 7.67 21.55 0.34
N LEU A 75 7.91 21.72 1.65
CA LEU A 75 7.65 20.68 2.65
C LEU A 75 6.15 20.46 2.92
N LEU A 76 5.35 21.52 2.90
CA LEU A 76 3.93 21.45 3.22
C LEU A 76 3.13 20.52 2.27
N PRO A 77 3.23 20.63 0.93
CA PRO A 77 2.56 19.71 0.01
C PRO A 77 3.02 18.26 0.18
N VAL A 78 4.30 18.06 0.51
CA VAL A 78 4.86 16.72 0.74
C VAL A 78 4.26 16.08 2.00
N ILE A 79 4.11 16.83 3.09
CA ILE A 79 3.44 16.35 4.31
C ILE A 79 1.97 16.02 4.02
N GLY A 80 1.27 16.89 3.28
CA GLY A 80 -0.13 16.65 2.88
C GLY A 80 -0.28 15.36 2.07
N LEU A 81 0.57 15.15 1.07
CA LEU A 81 0.59 13.93 0.27
C LEU A 81 0.93 12.70 1.12
N GLY A 82 1.96 12.82 1.97
CA GLY A 82 2.36 11.77 2.92
C GLY A 82 1.24 11.37 3.87
N THR A 83 0.43 12.35 4.30
CA THR A 83 -0.75 12.09 5.14
C THR A 83 -1.80 11.25 4.41
N ILE A 84 -2.11 11.58 3.16
CA ILE A 84 -3.06 10.81 2.32
C ILE A 84 -2.53 9.39 2.10
N ILE A 85 -1.25 9.26 1.77
CA ILE A 85 -0.58 7.95 1.60
C ILE A 85 -0.62 7.16 2.91
N GLY A 86 -0.31 7.78 4.04
CA GLY A 86 -0.32 7.14 5.36
C GLY A 86 -1.70 6.59 5.72
N LEU A 87 -2.75 7.39 5.54
CA LEU A 87 -4.14 6.95 5.78
C LEU A 87 -4.51 5.73 4.94
N GLY A 88 -4.23 5.78 3.64
CA GLY A 88 -4.50 4.66 2.73
C GLY A 88 -3.68 3.42 3.07
N MET A 89 -2.38 3.58 3.37
CA MET A 89 -1.46 2.49 3.68
C MET A 89 -1.90 1.72 4.92
N GLY A 90 -2.23 2.43 6.01
CA GLY A 90 -2.72 1.79 7.24
C GLY A 90 -4.01 1.02 7.01
N GLY A 91 -4.94 1.60 6.26
CA GLY A 91 -6.22 0.96 5.92
C GLY A 91 -6.05 -0.30 5.07
N ILE A 92 -5.25 -0.23 4.00
CA ILE A 92 -5.01 -1.39 3.11
C ILE A 92 -4.34 -2.52 3.89
N GLN A 93 -3.28 -2.24 4.65
CA GLN A 93 -2.55 -3.27 5.39
C GLN A 93 -3.40 -3.97 6.44
N ALA A 94 -4.20 -3.22 7.20
CA ALA A 94 -5.06 -3.79 8.23
C ALA A 94 -6.21 -4.61 7.62
N LEU A 95 -6.90 -4.06 6.62
CA LEU A 95 -8.07 -4.70 6.02
C LEU A 95 -7.71 -5.89 5.13
N SER A 96 -6.61 -5.85 4.40
CA SER A 96 -6.16 -7.01 3.58
C SER A 96 -5.94 -8.25 4.45
N ARG A 97 -5.27 -8.08 5.59
CA ARG A 97 -5.05 -9.17 6.55
C ARG A 97 -6.36 -9.66 7.16
N SER A 98 -7.24 -8.74 7.53
CA SER A 98 -8.55 -9.07 8.10
C SER A 98 -9.43 -9.81 7.10
N MET A 99 -9.47 -9.36 5.84
CA MET A 99 -10.22 -10.04 4.78
C MET A 99 -9.69 -11.46 4.52
N TYR A 100 -8.38 -11.61 4.45
CA TYR A 100 -7.76 -12.90 4.26
C TYR A 100 -8.06 -13.86 5.43
N ALA A 101 -7.97 -13.37 6.68
CA ALA A 101 -8.31 -14.16 7.86
C ALA A 101 -9.77 -14.63 7.88
N MET A 102 -10.70 -13.83 7.36
CA MET A 102 -12.12 -14.21 7.27
C MET A 102 -12.42 -15.29 6.23
N MET A 103 -11.50 -15.52 5.28
CA MET A 103 -11.65 -16.53 4.21
C MET A 103 -11.12 -17.90 4.63
N ILE A 104 -10.37 -17.99 5.73
CA ILE A 104 -9.67 -19.20 6.19
C ILE A 104 -10.41 -19.79 7.38
N PRO A 105 -10.54 -21.12 7.48
CA PRO A 105 -11.09 -21.79 8.65
C PRO A 105 -10.19 -21.63 9.87
N ASP A 106 -10.79 -21.54 11.06
CA ASP A 106 -10.09 -21.23 12.32
C ASP A 106 -8.99 -22.24 12.68
N ASN A 107 -9.12 -23.50 12.28
CA ASN A 107 -8.18 -24.58 12.54
C ASN A 107 -6.88 -24.50 11.71
N ALA A 108 -6.88 -23.78 10.57
CA ALA A 108 -5.73 -23.66 9.66
C ALA A 108 -5.14 -22.25 9.57
N GLN A 109 -5.61 -21.31 10.38
CA GLN A 109 -5.23 -19.89 10.30
C GLN A 109 -3.72 -19.64 10.36
N SER A 110 -2.98 -20.38 11.20
CA SER A 110 -1.54 -20.17 11.40
C SER A 110 -0.73 -20.47 10.12
N GLU A 111 -1.07 -21.54 9.40
CA GLU A 111 -0.38 -21.96 8.18
C GLU A 111 -0.64 -20.98 7.04
N PHE A 112 -1.92 -20.64 6.81
CA PHE A 112 -2.32 -19.73 5.76
C PHE A 112 -1.81 -18.28 5.99
N MET A 113 -1.79 -17.80 7.23
CA MET A 113 -1.22 -16.48 7.55
C MET A 113 0.28 -16.47 7.36
N GLY A 114 0.97 -17.58 7.61
CA GLY A 114 2.39 -17.75 7.27
C GLY A 114 2.63 -17.62 5.76
N PHE A 115 1.86 -18.33 4.95
CA PHE A 115 1.92 -18.27 3.49
C PHE A 115 1.61 -16.86 2.95
N PHE A 116 0.55 -16.23 3.44
CA PHE A 116 0.24 -14.84 3.11
C PHE A 116 1.39 -13.88 3.40
N SER A 117 2.07 -14.06 4.55
CA SER A 117 3.21 -13.22 4.94
C SER A 117 4.40 -13.39 3.99
N VAL A 118 4.67 -14.62 3.53
CA VAL A 118 5.73 -14.89 2.55
C VAL A 118 5.41 -14.22 1.21
N ILE A 119 4.22 -14.44 0.66
CA ILE A 119 3.79 -13.83 -0.61
C ILE A 119 3.82 -12.30 -0.52
N SER A 120 3.36 -11.73 0.59
CA SER A 120 3.35 -10.28 0.80
C SER A 120 4.76 -9.69 0.80
N LYS A 121 5.74 -10.39 1.39
CA LYS A 121 7.15 -9.97 1.37
C LYS A 121 7.75 -10.05 -0.04
N PHE A 122 7.46 -11.12 -0.78
CA PHE A 122 7.88 -11.21 -2.18
C PHE A 122 7.26 -10.11 -3.03
N ALA A 123 5.96 -9.84 -2.88
CA ALA A 123 5.28 -8.76 -3.58
C ALA A 123 5.88 -7.38 -3.25
N ALA A 124 6.28 -7.14 -2.00
CA ALA A 124 6.90 -5.90 -1.56
C ALA A 124 8.25 -5.60 -2.24
N MET A 125 8.96 -6.62 -2.73
CA MET A 125 10.23 -6.44 -3.47
C MET A 125 10.00 -5.86 -4.87
N TRP A 126 8.86 -6.12 -5.50
CA TRP A 126 8.60 -5.68 -6.86
C TRP A 126 8.43 -4.16 -6.98
N GLY A 127 7.89 -3.50 -5.95
CA GLY A 127 7.74 -2.04 -5.95
C GLY A 127 9.07 -1.30 -6.18
N PRO A 128 10.08 -1.50 -5.32
CA PRO A 128 11.41 -0.91 -5.49
C PRO A 128 12.11 -1.32 -6.79
N LEU A 129 11.95 -2.57 -7.24
CA LEU A 129 12.56 -3.05 -8.49
C LEU A 129 11.98 -2.35 -9.71
N ILE A 130 10.65 -2.23 -9.81
CA ILE A 130 9.97 -1.51 -10.88
C ILE A 130 10.39 -0.04 -10.84
N TYR A 131 10.39 0.58 -9.66
CA TYR A 131 10.82 1.96 -9.49
C TYR A 131 12.25 2.18 -10.00
N ALA A 132 13.19 1.34 -9.58
CA ALA A 132 14.60 1.44 -9.96
C ALA A 132 14.79 1.20 -11.46
N GLY A 133 14.14 0.19 -12.05
CA GLY A 133 14.23 -0.12 -13.48
C GLY A 133 13.71 1.03 -14.35
N VAL A 134 12.54 1.59 -14.01
CA VAL A 134 11.96 2.71 -14.76
C VAL A 134 12.76 3.99 -14.55
N SER A 135 13.23 4.26 -13.33
CA SER A 135 14.05 5.45 -13.06
C SER A 135 15.39 5.43 -13.80
N GLN A 136 16.01 4.25 -13.93
CA GLN A 136 17.26 4.09 -14.67
C GLN A 136 17.06 4.23 -16.20
N SER A 137 15.96 3.70 -16.73
CA SER A 137 15.69 3.74 -18.16
C SER A 137 15.18 5.10 -18.64
N THR A 138 14.40 5.82 -17.84
CA THR A 138 13.80 7.11 -18.22
C THR A 138 14.53 8.33 -17.65
N GLY A 139 15.47 8.14 -16.73
CA GLY A 139 16.18 9.23 -16.04
C GLY A 139 15.28 10.10 -15.14
N SER A 140 14.02 9.73 -14.92
CA SER A 140 13.04 10.52 -14.19
C SER A 140 12.29 9.69 -13.15
N GLY A 141 12.40 10.08 -11.87
CA GLY A 141 11.63 9.47 -10.78
C GLY A 141 10.11 9.70 -10.89
N ARG A 142 9.68 10.76 -11.58
CA ARG A 142 8.25 11.07 -11.81
C ARG A 142 7.59 10.01 -12.70
N ASN A 143 8.28 9.56 -13.74
CA ASN A 143 7.79 8.50 -14.65
C ASN A 143 7.65 7.16 -13.90
N SER A 144 8.52 6.89 -12.94
CA SER A 144 8.44 5.69 -12.09
C SER A 144 7.18 5.67 -11.23
N LEU A 145 6.74 6.82 -10.71
CA LEU A 145 5.49 6.93 -9.96
C LEU A 145 4.26 6.63 -10.84
N GLN A 146 4.27 7.07 -12.09
CA GLN A 146 3.18 6.80 -13.03
C GLN A 146 3.07 5.30 -13.35
N VAL A 147 4.19 4.61 -13.55
CA VAL A 147 4.20 3.17 -13.80
C VAL A 147 3.69 2.40 -12.57
N ILE A 148 4.08 2.80 -11.37
CA ILE A 148 3.55 2.20 -10.14
C ILE A 148 2.03 2.42 -10.04
N SER A 149 1.51 3.57 -10.46
CA SER A 149 0.07 3.85 -10.47
C SER A 149 -0.72 2.86 -11.34
N ILE A 150 -0.13 2.35 -12.43
CA ILE A 150 -0.75 1.30 -13.26
C ILE A 150 -0.93 0.00 -12.48
N VAL A 151 0.04 -0.35 -11.63
CA VAL A 151 -0.06 -1.55 -10.78
C VAL A 151 -1.24 -1.44 -9.81
N PHE A 152 -1.50 -0.24 -9.27
CA PHE A 152 -2.69 -0.01 -8.42
C PHE A 152 -3.99 -0.17 -9.20
N VAL A 153 -4.05 0.26 -10.46
CA VAL A 153 -5.22 0.07 -11.33
C VAL A 153 -5.47 -1.42 -11.58
N ILE A 154 -4.42 -2.19 -11.84
CA ILE A 154 -4.53 -3.64 -12.01
C ILE A 154 -5.05 -4.29 -10.72
N GLY A 155 -4.48 -3.94 -9.57
CA GLY A 155 -4.94 -4.42 -8.26
C GLY A 155 -6.40 -4.06 -7.97
N PHE A 156 -6.82 -2.85 -8.34
CA PHE A 156 -8.21 -2.41 -8.24
C PHE A 156 -9.17 -3.27 -9.08
N ILE A 157 -8.82 -3.51 -10.35
CA ILE A 157 -9.63 -4.32 -11.26
C ILE A 157 -9.73 -5.77 -10.76
N LEU A 158 -8.62 -6.36 -10.33
CA LEU A 158 -8.59 -7.71 -9.79
C LEU A 158 -9.48 -7.83 -8.54
N LEU A 159 -9.34 -6.87 -7.60
CA LEU A 159 -10.15 -6.89 -6.38
C LEU A 159 -11.65 -6.66 -6.64
N THR A 160 -12.02 -5.86 -7.64
CA THR A 160 -13.43 -5.69 -8.00
C THR A 160 -14.05 -6.98 -8.54
N ARG A 161 -13.27 -7.77 -9.29
CA ARG A 161 -13.70 -9.04 -9.88
C ARG A 161 -13.70 -10.21 -8.89
N THR A 162 -12.96 -10.10 -7.81
CA THR A 162 -12.87 -11.13 -6.77
C THR A 162 -13.93 -10.91 -5.72
N ASP A 163 -14.73 -11.94 -5.40
CA ASP A 163 -15.73 -11.87 -4.33
C ASP A 163 -15.25 -12.64 -3.11
N PRO A 164 -14.90 -11.97 -1.99
CA PRO A 164 -14.33 -12.61 -0.80
C PRO A 164 -15.30 -13.63 -0.14
N GLU A 165 -16.62 -13.42 -0.32
CA GLU A 165 -17.62 -14.30 0.26
C GLU A 165 -17.68 -15.64 -0.47
N THR A 166 -17.47 -15.65 -1.80
CA THR A 166 -17.47 -16.88 -2.61
C THR A 166 -16.17 -17.69 -2.47
N LEU A 167 -15.10 -17.08 -1.95
CA LEU A 167 -13.80 -17.72 -1.73
C LEU A 167 -13.61 -18.21 -0.29
N ARG A 168 -14.62 -18.11 0.56
CA ARG A 168 -14.55 -18.57 1.94
C ARG A 168 -14.52 -20.09 1.97
N ILE A 169 -13.40 -20.66 2.43
CA ILE A 169 -13.23 -22.09 2.63
C ILE A 169 -13.96 -22.48 3.92
N THR A 170 -14.90 -23.43 3.82
CA THR A 170 -15.56 -23.98 5.00
C THR A 170 -14.68 -25.05 5.68
N PRO A 171 -14.80 -25.26 7.00
CA PRO A 171 -14.05 -26.31 7.68
C PRO A 171 -14.24 -27.69 7.08
N GLU A 172 -15.46 -27.99 6.59
CA GLU A 172 -15.82 -29.26 5.97
C GLU A 172 -15.09 -29.49 4.64
N GLU A 173 -14.93 -28.44 3.82
CA GLU A 173 -14.17 -28.50 2.56
C GLU A 173 -12.67 -28.67 2.79
N TRP A 174 -12.16 -28.13 3.88
CA TRP A 174 -10.75 -28.26 4.25
C TRP A 174 -10.42 -29.67 4.75
N GLU A 175 -11.29 -30.28 5.55
CA GLU A 175 -11.09 -31.65 6.07
C GLU A 175 -11.28 -32.72 4.98
N ALA A 176 -11.95 -32.40 3.89
CA ALA A 176 -12.18 -33.30 2.75
C ALA A 176 -11.07 -33.28 1.68
N SER A 177 -10.10 -32.34 1.76
CA SER A 177 -9.00 -32.16 0.80
C SER A 177 -7.70 -32.76 1.34
#